data_25cea815e27ead0647f55c8baac5aad3
#
_entry.id   25cea815e27ead0647f55c8baac5aad3
#
_cell.length_a   1.000
_cell.length_b   1.000
_cell.length_c   1.000
_cell.angle_alpha   90.00
_cell.angle_beta   90.00
_cell.angle_gamma   90.00
#
_symmetry.space_group_name_H-M   'P 1'
#
loop_
_entity.id
_entity.type
_entity.pdbx_description
1 polymer ?
#
loop_
_entity_poly.entity_id
_entity_poly.type
_entity_poly.pdbx_seq_one_letter_code
_entity_poly.pdbx_strand_id
1 'polypeptide(L)'
;MGFLVCNCIRSSWFSGASNGLTGAGVVKLSNGTYRAFFSDAVKAGTGPDPHRVYSATSPDGLTWTADSGVRVGEGSSITRSAEHPTAVVHSDGSVTIFYYDNGARPGLDSAGKPKMDPNGQGLWYATSTNGGLSFSNEYKVEFPSTFDKGFGNDPDVFLDAQGNTILWGGGFDHSFGGYIGAVKLVKGAGSTGTTSGGATATKPPQKVTVTCVKGKLVKKVTGTKPECPKGYTRK
;
A
#
# COMPACT_ATOMS: atom_id res chain seq x y z
N MET A 1 2.62 -34.24 19.98
CA MET A 1 2.57 -33.00 19.17
C MET A 1 3.85 -32.98 18.36
N GLY A 2 3.80 -33.20 17.05
CA GLY A 2 4.99 -33.14 16.18
C GLY A 2 5.23 -31.71 15.72
N PHE A 3 6.47 -31.25 15.75
CA PHE A 3 6.86 -29.98 15.15
C PHE A 3 7.04 -30.18 13.65
N LEU A 4 6.26 -29.45 12.84
CA LEU A 4 6.54 -29.32 11.41
C LEU A 4 7.75 -28.40 11.21
N VAL A 5 8.76 -28.90 10.52
CA VAL A 5 9.93 -28.08 10.14
C VAL A 5 9.52 -27.15 9.01
N CYS A 6 9.49 -25.85 9.29
CA CYS A 6 9.25 -24.82 8.30
C CYS A 6 10.48 -24.61 7.42
N ASN A 7 10.33 -24.53 6.10
CA ASN A 7 11.34 -23.94 5.23
C ASN A 7 11.21 -22.42 5.33
N CYS A 8 11.86 -21.86 6.35
CA CYS A 8 11.69 -20.44 6.70
C CYS A 8 12.29 -19.50 5.65
N ILE A 9 11.64 -18.36 5.43
CA ILE A 9 12.15 -17.26 4.61
C ILE A 9 13.46 -16.74 5.21
N ARG A 10 14.49 -16.55 4.39
CA ARG A 10 15.83 -16.11 4.82
C ARG A 10 16.26 -14.88 4.04
N SER A 11 16.94 -13.94 4.70
CA SER A 11 17.51 -12.74 4.07
C SER A 11 18.48 -13.08 2.93
N SER A 12 19.22 -14.18 3.06
CA SER A 12 20.15 -14.64 2.01
C SER A 12 19.50 -15.00 0.67
N TRP A 13 18.18 -15.09 0.60
CA TRP A 13 17.45 -15.31 -0.66
C TRP A 13 17.31 -14.05 -1.50
N PHE A 14 17.57 -12.88 -0.93
CA PHE A 14 17.31 -11.60 -1.57
C PHE A 14 18.61 -10.82 -1.75
N SER A 15 18.93 -10.49 -2.99
CA SER A 15 20.11 -9.69 -3.31
C SER A 15 19.96 -8.28 -2.74
N GLY A 16 20.92 -7.86 -1.93
CA GLY A 16 20.93 -6.55 -1.27
C GLY A 16 20.24 -6.50 0.08
N ALA A 17 19.63 -7.60 0.55
CA ALA A 17 19.16 -7.71 1.93
C ALA A 17 20.36 -7.84 2.87
N SER A 18 20.54 -6.91 3.79
CA SER A 18 21.77 -6.78 4.56
C SER A 18 21.65 -6.98 6.06
N ASN A 19 20.47 -6.69 6.65
CA ASN A 19 20.34 -6.57 8.11
C ASN A 19 19.30 -7.50 8.74
N GLY A 20 18.69 -8.37 7.96
CA GLY A 20 17.63 -9.27 8.43
C GLY A 20 16.23 -8.73 8.14
N LEU A 21 15.34 -9.68 7.93
CA LEU A 21 13.96 -9.40 7.55
C LEU A 21 13.15 -8.95 8.77
N THR A 22 12.37 -7.90 8.61
CA THR A 22 11.49 -7.35 9.63
C THR A 22 10.07 -7.21 9.13
N GLY A 23 9.09 -7.29 10.03
CA GLY A 23 7.67 -7.11 9.79
C GLY A 23 7.17 -7.99 8.64
N ALA A 24 6.30 -8.94 8.90
CA ALA A 24 5.77 -9.82 7.86
C ALA A 24 4.25 -9.77 7.84
N GLY A 25 3.68 -9.36 6.69
CA GLY A 25 2.27 -9.54 6.39
C GLY A 25 2.08 -10.73 5.46
N VAL A 26 1.18 -11.66 5.82
CA VAL A 26 0.88 -12.83 5.00
C VAL A 26 -0.57 -12.76 4.53
N VAL A 27 -0.77 -12.95 3.24
CA VAL A 27 -2.11 -13.01 2.64
C VAL A 27 -2.34 -14.32 1.89
N LYS A 28 -3.59 -14.78 1.87
CA LYS A 28 -4.03 -15.87 0.99
C LYS A 28 -4.58 -15.25 -0.29
N LEU A 29 -3.97 -15.55 -1.42
CA LEU A 29 -4.39 -15.07 -2.73
C LEU A 29 -5.64 -15.81 -3.23
N SER A 30 -6.34 -15.23 -4.20
CA SER A 30 -7.56 -15.80 -4.78
C SER A 30 -7.34 -17.16 -5.48
N ASN A 31 -6.12 -17.45 -5.92
CA ASN A 31 -5.73 -18.75 -6.47
C ASN A 31 -5.43 -19.82 -5.40
N GLY A 32 -5.61 -19.50 -4.12
CA GLY A 32 -5.40 -20.40 -2.99
C GLY A 32 -3.97 -20.44 -2.44
N THR A 33 -2.98 -19.87 -3.12
CA THR A 33 -1.60 -19.76 -2.62
C THR A 33 -1.47 -18.66 -1.59
N TYR A 34 -0.35 -18.64 -0.85
CA TYR A 34 -0.03 -17.59 0.11
C TYR A 34 1.11 -16.71 -0.41
N ARG A 35 1.08 -15.45 -0.06
CA ARG A 35 2.20 -14.52 -0.25
C ARG A 35 2.54 -13.81 1.05
N ALA A 36 3.82 -13.85 1.41
CA ALA A 36 4.37 -13.06 2.50
C ALA A 36 5.06 -11.83 1.92
N PHE A 37 4.83 -10.68 2.57
CA PHE A 37 5.57 -9.44 2.33
C PHE A 37 6.37 -9.13 3.58
N PHE A 38 7.61 -8.72 3.43
CA PHE A 38 8.51 -8.38 4.52
C PHE A 38 9.50 -7.32 4.08
N SER A 39 10.00 -6.55 5.01
CA SER A 39 10.97 -5.50 4.74
C SER A 39 12.37 -5.90 5.21
N ASP A 40 13.38 -5.31 4.55
CA ASP A 40 14.77 -5.34 4.95
C ASP A 40 15.40 -3.97 4.75
N ALA A 41 16.23 -3.57 5.72
CA ALA A 41 16.96 -2.31 5.66
C ALA A 41 18.15 -2.42 4.69
N VAL A 42 18.28 -1.44 3.81
CA VAL A 42 19.48 -1.27 2.98
C VAL A 42 20.44 -0.35 3.74
N LYS A 43 21.52 -0.92 4.25
CA LYS A 43 22.49 -0.16 5.02
C LYS A 43 23.05 1.02 4.22
N ALA A 44 22.78 2.23 4.66
CA ALA A 44 23.13 3.48 3.97
C ALA A 44 24.05 4.40 4.78
N GLY A 45 24.62 3.92 5.90
CA GLY A 45 25.52 4.71 6.74
C GLY A 45 25.11 4.75 8.21
N THR A 46 25.21 5.91 8.85
CA THR A 46 24.79 6.12 10.24
C THR A 46 23.49 6.94 10.27
N GLY A 47 22.38 6.29 10.54
CA GLY A 47 21.05 6.93 10.60
C GLY A 47 19.96 5.97 10.16
N PRO A 48 18.72 6.46 9.95
CA PRO A 48 17.64 5.62 9.45
C PRO A 48 17.98 5.11 8.05
N ASP A 49 17.99 3.81 7.88
CA ASP A 49 18.26 3.17 6.59
C ASP A 49 17.00 3.15 5.72
N PRO A 50 17.13 3.28 4.39
CA PRO A 50 16.01 3.03 3.49
C PRO A 50 15.66 1.53 3.51
N HIS A 51 14.38 1.22 3.54
CA HIS A 51 13.87 -0.14 3.53
C HIS A 51 13.28 -0.51 2.17
N ARG A 52 13.35 -1.80 1.84
CA ARG A 52 12.74 -2.40 0.67
C ARG A 52 11.80 -3.51 1.10
N VAL A 53 10.66 -3.62 0.42
CA VAL A 53 9.75 -4.75 0.58
C VAL A 53 10.06 -5.82 -0.45
N TYR A 54 10.22 -7.03 0.03
CA TYR A 54 10.34 -8.26 -0.74
C TYR A 54 9.10 -9.13 -0.52
N SER A 55 8.98 -10.21 -1.29
CA SER A 55 7.94 -11.20 -1.08
C SER A 55 8.42 -12.62 -1.33
N ALA A 56 7.69 -13.57 -0.76
CA ALA A 56 7.82 -14.98 -1.02
C ALA A 56 6.44 -15.60 -1.19
N THR A 57 6.34 -16.61 -2.03
CA THR A 57 5.10 -17.35 -2.31
C THR A 57 5.15 -18.74 -1.71
N SER A 58 4.00 -19.24 -1.23
CA SER A 58 3.85 -20.58 -0.67
C SER A 58 2.54 -21.23 -1.13
N PRO A 59 2.53 -22.53 -1.46
CA PRO A 59 1.31 -23.26 -1.74
C PRO A 59 0.52 -23.65 -0.46
N ASP A 60 1.19 -23.75 0.68
CA ASP A 60 0.68 -24.36 1.91
C ASP A 60 0.86 -23.47 3.16
N GLY A 61 1.51 -22.31 3.04
CA GLY A 61 1.85 -21.42 4.16
C GLY A 61 3.06 -21.88 4.99
N LEU A 62 3.69 -22.99 4.64
CA LEU A 62 4.82 -23.60 5.35
C LEU A 62 6.08 -23.66 4.49
N THR A 63 5.93 -23.98 3.21
CA THR A 63 7.02 -24.08 2.24
C THR A 63 7.07 -22.82 1.39
N TRP A 64 8.12 -22.02 1.53
CA TRP A 64 8.23 -20.71 0.89
C TRP A 64 9.29 -20.69 -0.21
N THR A 65 8.98 -19.97 -1.28
CA THR A 65 9.90 -19.67 -2.39
C THR A 65 9.97 -18.16 -2.57
N ALA A 66 11.18 -17.61 -2.61
CA ALA A 66 11.39 -16.18 -2.83
C ALA A 66 10.87 -15.74 -4.20
N ASP A 67 10.12 -14.66 -4.23
CA ASP A 67 9.77 -13.99 -5.48
C ASP A 67 10.93 -13.06 -5.90
N SER A 68 11.30 -13.06 -7.18
CA SER A 68 12.38 -12.21 -7.69
C SER A 68 12.01 -10.73 -7.67
N GLY A 69 12.97 -9.87 -7.34
CA GLY A 69 12.84 -8.40 -7.38
C GLY A 69 12.22 -7.78 -6.14
N VAL A 70 12.19 -6.45 -6.12
CA VAL A 70 11.69 -5.62 -5.04
C VAL A 70 10.23 -5.27 -5.30
N ARG A 71 9.39 -5.29 -4.25
CA ARG A 71 7.95 -4.93 -4.33
C ARG A 71 7.74 -3.43 -4.16
N VAL A 72 8.36 -2.85 -3.14
CA VAL A 72 8.36 -1.42 -2.82
C VAL A 72 9.78 -1.06 -2.37
N GLY A 73 10.27 0.09 -2.75
CA GLY A 73 11.61 0.56 -2.45
C GLY A 73 12.47 0.70 -3.71
N GLU A 74 13.74 1.03 -3.52
CA GLU A 74 14.69 1.16 -4.62
C GLU A 74 14.78 -0.13 -5.43
N GLY A 75 14.63 -0.03 -6.74
CA GLY A 75 14.58 -1.16 -7.66
C GLY A 75 13.17 -1.62 -8.04
N SER A 76 12.14 -0.97 -7.53
CA SER A 76 10.73 -1.13 -7.96
C SER A 76 10.19 0.16 -8.60
N SER A 77 8.92 0.13 -9.03
CA SER A 77 8.22 1.32 -9.54
C SER A 77 7.89 2.34 -8.43
N ILE A 78 7.91 1.92 -7.16
CA ILE A 78 7.66 2.75 -5.99
C ILE A 78 8.96 2.83 -5.19
N THR A 79 9.65 3.97 -5.23
CA THR A 79 11.02 4.13 -4.72
C THR A 79 11.11 4.62 -3.27
N ARG A 80 10.00 4.59 -2.52
CA ARG A 80 9.97 4.97 -1.10
C ARG A 80 10.68 3.96 -0.23
N SER A 81 11.16 4.41 0.92
CA SER A 81 11.45 3.49 2.03
C SER A 81 10.16 2.84 2.51
N ALA A 82 10.18 1.55 2.77
CA ALA A 82 8.98 0.82 3.14
C ALA A 82 9.27 -0.17 4.26
N GLU A 83 8.78 0.14 5.45
CA GLU A 83 8.91 -0.65 6.66
C GLU A 83 7.59 -1.34 7.01
N HIS A 84 7.67 -2.46 7.72
CA HIS A 84 6.56 -3.19 8.32
C HIS A 84 5.36 -3.37 7.37
N PRO A 85 5.55 -4.02 6.21
CA PRO A 85 4.48 -4.19 5.24
C PRO A 85 3.39 -5.12 5.77
N THR A 86 2.14 -4.72 5.59
CA THR A 86 0.96 -5.57 5.75
C THR A 86 0.09 -5.46 4.52
N ALA A 87 -0.79 -6.42 4.28
CA ALA A 87 -1.59 -6.43 3.05
C ALA A 87 -2.97 -7.05 3.24
N VAL A 88 -3.88 -6.71 2.33
CA VAL A 88 -5.19 -7.37 2.18
C VAL A 88 -5.43 -7.77 0.74
N VAL A 89 -6.21 -8.84 0.56
CA VAL A 89 -6.71 -9.29 -0.75
C VAL A 89 -8.18 -8.93 -0.84
N HIS A 90 -8.55 -8.19 -1.87
CA HIS A 90 -9.94 -7.79 -2.13
C HIS A 90 -10.70 -8.88 -2.89
N SER A 91 -12.03 -8.77 -2.91
CA SER A 91 -12.90 -9.74 -3.58
C SER A 91 -12.68 -9.82 -5.10
N ASP A 92 -12.13 -8.78 -5.72
CA ASP A 92 -11.73 -8.75 -7.13
C ASP A 92 -10.35 -9.38 -7.39
N GLY A 93 -9.68 -9.91 -6.36
CA GLY A 93 -8.35 -10.49 -6.42
C GLY A 93 -7.20 -9.48 -6.38
N SER A 94 -7.50 -8.18 -6.34
CA SER A 94 -6.46 -7.17 -6.15
C SER A 94 -5.86 -7.25 -4.75
N VAL A 95 -4.60 -6.85 -4.62
CA VAL A 95 -3.87 -6.82 -3.34
C VAL A 95 -3.53 -5.37 -3.04
N THR A 96 -3.90 -4.91 -1.85
CA THR A 96 -3.44 -3.61 -1.33
C THR A 96 -2.40 -3.86 -0.25
N ILE A 97 -1.20 -3.29 -0.42
CA ILE A 97 -0.14 -3.29 0.57
C ILE A 97 -0.12 -1.95 1.30
N PHE A 98 0.11 -2.01 2.61
CA PHE A 98 0.34 -0.86 3.48
C PHE A 98 1.75 -0.96 4.05
N TYR A 99 2.42 0.17 4.19
CA TYR A 99 3.78 0.23 4.72
C TYR A 99 4.06 1.63 5.29
N TYR A 100 4.97 1.69 6.25
CA TYR A 100 5.45 2.94 6.80
C TYR A 100 6.68 3.43 6.03
N ASP A 101 6.67 4.70 5.61
CA ASP A 101 7.85 5.37 5.07
C ASP A 101 8.53 6.17 6.18
N ASN A 102 9.74 5.80 6.55
CA ASN A 102 10.56 6.51 7.55
C ASN A 102 11.21 7.79 7.01
N GLY A 103 11.02 8.09 5.73
CA GLY A 103 11.61 9.23 5.05
C GLY A 103 13.04 9.00 4.51
N ALA A 104 13.68 7.90 4.85
CA ALA A 104 15.01 7.61 4.31
C ALA A 104 14.98 7.34 2.81
N ARG A 105 15.99 7.83 2.11
CA ARG A 105 16.15 7.66 0.65
C ARG A 105 17.52 7.10 0.33
N PRO A 106 17.67 6.38 -0.80
CA PRO A 106 18.95 5.87 -1.24
C PRO A 106 20.01 6.97 -1.39
N GLY A 107 21.24 6.62 -1.02
CA GLY A 107 22.40 7.49 -1.10
C GLY A 107 22.62 8.34 0.15
N LEU A 108 23.78 8.98 0.19
CA LEU A 108 24.20 9.82 1.31
C LEU A 108 24.13 11.30 0.94
N ASP A 109 23.89 12.14 1.93
CA ASP A 109 24.01 13.58 1.84
C ASP A 109 25.50 14.01 1.93
N SER A 110 25.76 15.31 1.90
CA SER A 110 27.11 15.86 2.01
C SER A 110 27.78 15.63 3.37
N ALA A 111 27.03 15.26 4.40
CA ALA A 111 27.53 14.92 5.72
C ALA A 111 27.72 13.39 5.93
N GLY A 112 27.54 12.59 4.87
CA GLY A 112 27.66 11.13 4.92
C GLY A 112 26.51 10.44 5.62
N LYS A 113 25.35 11.10 5.77
CA LYS A 113 24.13 10.54 6.36
C LYS A 113 23.15 10.13 5.25
N PRO A 114 22.25 9.16 5.50
CA PRO A 114 21.18 8.85 4.56
C PRO A 114 20.38 10.09 4.19
N LYS A 115 20.06 10.23 2.91
CA LYS A 115 19.19 11.30 2.43
C LYS A 115 17.81 11.13 3.06
N MET A 116 17.20 12.24 3.49
CA MET A 116 15.89 12.24 4.13
C MET A 116 14.89 13.05 3.30
N ASP A 117 13.67 12.50 3.19
CA ASP A 117 12.49 13.21 2.68
C ASP A 117 11.48 13.34 3.82
N PRO A 118 11.47 14.46 4.55
CA PRO A 118 10.57 14.63 5.69
C PRO A 118 9.08 14.66 5.29
N ASN A 119 8.78 14.98 4.03
CA ASN A 119 7.41 14.97 3.51
C ASN A 119 6.95 13.55 3.13
N GLY A 120 7.91 12.64 2.97
CA GLY A 120 7.65 11.23 2.68
C GLY A 120 7.16 10.47 3.90
N GLN A 121 7.57 10.86 5.09
CA GLN A 121 7.24 10.12 6.32
C GLN A 121 5.74 9.90 6.51
N GLY A 122 5.39 8.71 6.98
CA GLY A 122 4.03 8.33 7.30
C GLY A 122 3.61 7.01 6.67
N LEU A 123 2.34 6.70 6.82
CA LEU A 123 1.74 5.48 6.29
C LEU A 123 1.30 5.68 4.84
N TRP A 124 1.64 4.72 4.01
CA TRP A 124 1.33 4.69 2.60
C TRP A 124 0.66 3.37 2.22
N TYR A 125 -0.06 3.38 1.11
CA TYR A 125 -0.57 2.16 0.50
C TYR A 125 -0.45 2.20 -1.03
N ALA A 126 -0.38 1.03 -1.62
CA ALA A 126 -0.37 0.85 -3.07
C ALA A 126 -1.13 -0.42 -3.45
N THR A 127 -1.61 -0.48 -4.70
CA THR A 127 -2.46 -1.58 -5.17
C THR A 127 -1.77 -2.38 -6.27
N SER A 128 -1.97 -3.68 -6.24
CA SER A 128 -1.51 -4.66 -7.22
C SER A 128 -2.69 -5.39 -7.84
N THR A 129 -2.65 -5.61 -9.15
CA THR A 129 -3.61 -6.45 -9.90
C THR A 129 -3.01 -7.77 -10.34
N ASN A 130 -1.75 -8.06 -9.98
CA ASN A 130 -1.03 -9.28 -10.34
C ASN A 130 -0.62 -10.11 -9.10
N GLY A 131 -1.47 -10.09 -8.07
CA GLY A 131 -1.27 -10.87 -6.86
C GLY A 131 -0.14 -10.36 -5.96
N GLY A 132 0.23 -9.07 -6.04
CA GLY A 132 1.27 -8.47 -5.20
C GLY A 132 2.69 -8.61 -5.74
N LEU A 133 2.88 -8.95 -7.01
CA LEU A 133 4.22 -9.01 -7.64
C LEU A 133 4.75 -7.64 -8.04
N SER A 134 3.86 -6.71 -8.38
CA SER A 134 4.18 -5.30 -8.56
C SER A 134 3.03 -4.43 -8.09
N PHE A 135 3.35 -3.22 -7.66
CA PHE A 135 2.40 -2.27 -7.11
C PHE A 135 2.42 -0.96 -7.90
N SER A 136 1.26 -0.31 -7.94
CA SER A 136 1.06 1.00 -8.56
C SER A 136 0.02 1.80 -7.77
N ASN A 137 -0.25 3.05 -8.21
CA ASN A 137 -1.24 3.92 -7.55
C ASN A 137 -0.96 4.08 -6.04
N GLU A 138 0.22 4.57 -5.74
CA GLU A 138 0.65 4.85 -4.38
C GLU A 138 -0.05 6.08 -3.82
N TYR A 139 -0.53 5.98 -2.57
CA TYR A 139 -1.22 7.06 -1.86
C TYR A 139 -0.78 7.10 -0.40
N LYS A 140 -0.68 8.32 0.14
CA LYS A 140 -0.49 8.52 1.57
C LYS A 140 -1.82 8.32 2.30
N VAL A 141 -1.79 7.67 3.45
CA VAL A 141 -2.96 7.60 4.33
C VAL A 141 -3.08 8.91 5.07
N GLU A 142 -4.16 9.63 4.85
CA GLU A 142 -4.48 10.85 5.57
C GLU A 142 -5.27 10.51 6.83
N PHE A 143 -4.70 10.84 7.99
CA PHE A 143 -5.37 10.67 9.26
C PHE A 143 -6.08 11.96 9.68
N PRO A 144 -7.22 11.87 10.41
CA PRO A 144 -7.80 13.03 11.06
C PRO A 144 -6.77 13.74 11.94
N SER A 145 -6.87 15.07 12.06
CA SER A 145 -5.95 15.89 12.87
C SER A 145 -5.92 15.54 14.37
N THR A 146 -6.87 14.71 14.82
CA THR A 146 -6.92 14.14 16.17
C THR A 146 -5.93 13.01 16.39
N PHE A 147 -5.36 12.45 15.31
CA PHE A 147 -4.30 11.45 15.41
C PHE A 147 -2.95 12.13 15.42
N ASP A 148 -2.06 11.66 16.29
CA ASP A 148 -0.70 12.15 16.35
C ASP A 148 0.09 11.76 15.09
N LYS A 149 1.12 12.54 14.76
CA LYS A 149 1.96 12.35 13.56
C LYS A 149 2.73 11.03 13.53
N GLY A 150 2.81 10.32 14.66
CA GLY A 150 3.44 9.01 14.78
C GLY A 150 2.54 7.81 14.54
N PHE A 151 1.25 8.00 14.20
CA PHE A 151 0.34 6.89 13.97
C PHE A 151 0.71 6.10 12.70
N GLY A 152 0.70 4.78 12.81
CA GLY A 152 0.87 3.87 11.69
C GLY A 152 2.29 3.31 11.51
N ASN A 153 3.16 3.41 12.50
CA ASN A 153 4.52 2.87 12.45
C ASN A 153 4.57 1.36 12.20
N ASP A 154 3.67 0.61 12.87
CA ASP A 154 3.54 -0.84 12.72
C ASP A 154 2.11 -1.15 12.29
N PRO A 155 1.76 -0.92 11.01
CA PRO A 155 0.41 -1.11 10.55
C PRO A 155 0.05 -2.59 10.52
N ASP A 156 -1.18 -2.89 10.92
CA ASP A 156 -1.84 -4.14 10.61
C ASP A 156 -3.19 -3.86 9.94
N VAL A 157 -3.65 -4.76 9.07
CA VAL A 157 -4.81 -4.50 8.23
C VAL A 157 -5.65 -5.75 8.04
N PHE A 158 -6.97 -5.58 8.03
CA PHE A 158 -7.92 -6.63 7.64
C PHE A 158 -9.13 -6.04 6.92
N LEU A 159 -9.91 -6.89 6.29
CA LEU A 159 -11.20 -6.52 5.72
C LEU A 159 -12.31 -6.86 6.71
N ASP A 160 -13.23 -5.92 6.96
CA ASP A 160 -14.48 -6.23 7.68
C ASP A 160 -15.42 -7.11 6.82
N ALA A 161 -16.51 -7.58 7.42
CA ALA A 161 -17.49 -8.42 6.73
C ALA A 161 -18.15 -7.74 5.51
N GLN A 162 -18.05 -6.43 5.38
CA GLN A 162 -18.53 -5.64 4.27
C GLN A 162 -17.43 -5.35 3.22
N GLY A 163 -16.22 -5.86 3.43
CA GLY A 163 -15.07 -5.63 2.55
C GLY A 163 -14.41 -4.27 2.70
N ASN A 164 -14.69 -3.53 3.78
CA ASN A 164 -13.98 -2.30 4.07
C ASN A 164 -12.63 -2.62 4.72
N THR A 165 -11.62 -1.85 4.37
CA THR A 165 -10.31 -1.96 4.98
C THR A 165 -10.29 -1.31 6.36
N ILE A 166 -9.97 -2.08 7.37
CA ILE A 166 -9.73 -1.62 8.74
C ILE A 166 -8.23 -1.68 8.97
N LEU A 167 -7.65 -0.53 9.29
CA LEU A 167 -6.25 -0.36 9.55
C LEU A 167 -6.04 -0.14 11.04
N TRP A 168 -5.17 -0.95 11.64
CA TRP A 168 -4.69 -0.80 13.00
C TRP A 168 -3.27 -0.26 12.99
N GLY A 169 -2.91 0.50 13.99
CA GLY A 169 -1.55 0.98 14.14
C GLY A 169 -1.29 1.49 15.54
N GLY A 170 -0.02 1.46 15.90
CA GLY A 170 0.50 2.14 17.08
C GLY A 170 0.83 3.59 16.78
N GLY A 171 0.84 4.43 17.78
CA GLY A 171 1.31 5.79 17.73
C GLY A 171 1.94 6.19 19.06
N PHE A 172 2.74 7.25 19.03
CA PHE A 172 3.33 7.86 20.21
C PHE A 172 2.82 9.28 20.32
N ASP A 173 2.33 9.65 21.50
CA ASP A 173 2.12 11.05 21.82
C ASP A 173 3.46 11.72 22.17
N HIS A 174 3.45 13.06 22.23
CA HIS A 174 4.65 13.84 22.57
C HIS A 174 5.18 13.61 24.01
N SER A 175 4.41 12.90 24.84
CA SER A 175 4.79 12.51 26.20
C SER A 175 5.32 11.08 26.31
N PHE A 176 5.59 10.41 25.19
CA PHE A 176 5.96 9.00 25.10
C PHE A 176 4.88 8.04 25.61
N GLY A 177 3.63 8.48 25.67
CA GLY A 177 2.47 7.61 25.85
C GLY A 177 2.17 6.88 24.54
N GLY A 178 2.30 5.55 24.52
CA GLY A 178 1.88 4.73 23.38
C GLY A 178 0.36 4.55 23.37
N TYR A 179 -0.24 4.57 22.18
CA TYR A 179 -1.64 4.17 22.00
C TYR A 179 -1.78 3.23 20.80
N ILE A 180 -2.84 2.44 20.81
CA ILE A 180 -3.25 1.62 19.67
C ILE A 180 -4.58 2.18 19.18
N GLY A 181 -4.68 2.44 17.90
CA GLY A 181 -5.88 2.94 17.26
C GLY A 181 -6.27 2.13 16.03
N ALA A 182 -7.52 2.31 15.62
CA ALA A 182 -8.02 1.74 14.38
C ALA A 182 -8.73 2.80 13.55
N VAL A 183 -8.54 2.75 12.24
CA VAL A 183 -9.24 3.60 11.28
C VAL A 183 -9.87 2.75 10.19
N LYS A 184 -11.07 3.13 9.78
CA LYS A 184 -11.73 2.54 8.63
C LYS A 184 -11.39 3.37 7.40
N LEU A 185 -10.79 2.75 6.39
CA LEU A 185 -10.56 3.41 5.12
C LEU A 185 -11.84 3.37 4.28
N VAL A 186 -12.39 4.54 3.97
CA VAL A 186 -13.61 4.67 3.17
C VAL A 186 -13.21 4.91 1.72
N LYS A 187 -13.60 4.01 0.82
CA LYS A 187 -13.44 4.21 -0.63
C LYS A 187 -14.24 5.46 -1.04
N GLY A 188 -13.55 6.52 -1.46
CA GLY A 188 -14.22 7.66 -2.11
C GLY A 188 -13.91 9.06 -1.59
N ALA A 189 -13.21 9.25 -0.48
CA ALA A 189 -12.61 10.54 -0.18
C ALA A 189 -11.32 10.66 -1.03
N GLY A 190 -11.43 11.28 -2.20
CA GLY A 190 -10.29 11.47 -3.09
C GLY A 190 -9.20 12.29 -2.40
N SER A 191 -8.16 11.63 -1.93
CA SER A 191 -6.91 12.29 -1.59
C SER A 191 -6.28 12.78 -2.88
N THR A 192 -6.17 14.08 -3.02
CA THR A 192 -5.34 14.71 -4.06
C THR A 192 -3.88 14.42 -3.72
N GLY A 193 -3.37 13.29 -4.17
CA GLY A 193 -1.97 12.94 -4.03
C GLY A 193 -1.09 13.98 -4.71
N THR A 194 -0.28 14.67 -3.94
CA THR A 194 0.76 15.55 -4.46
C THR A 194 1.86 14.66 -5.06
N THR A 195 1.82 14.47 -6.37
CA THR A 195 2.88 13.79 -7.11
C THR A 195 4.10 14.71 -7.18
N SER A 196 5.15 14.39 -6.45
CA SER A 196 6.47 14.94 -6.71
C SER A 196 7.14 14.13 -7.83
N GLY A 197 7.18 14.71 -9.02
CA GLY A 197 8.16 14.46 -10.07
C GLY A 197 7.99 13.22 -10.94
N GLY A 198 7.46 13.40 -12.14
CA GLY A 198 7.77 12.56 -13.29
C GLY A 198 6.60 11.76 -13.88
N ALA A 199 6.09 12.25 -15.01
CA ALA A 199 5.16 11.65 -15.96
C ALA A 199 3.67 11.74 -15.60
N THR A 200 3.01 12.67 -16.28
CA THR A 200 1.56 12.89 -16.33
C THR A 200 0.83 11.67 -16.92
N ALA A 201 0.38 10.77 -16.08
CA ALA A 201 -0.61 9.79 -16.47
C ALA A 201 -2.00 10.43 -16.34
N THR A 202 -2.54 10.93 -17.42
CA THR A 202 -3.95 11.34 -17.51
C THR A 202 -4.83 10.12 -17.29
N LYS A 203 -5.55 10.08 -16.14
CA LYS A 203 -6.58 9.07 -15.88
C LYS A 203 -7.59 9.12 -17.04
N PRO A 204 -7.93 7.99 -17.67
CA PRO A 204 -8.98 7.98 -18.70
C PRO A 204 -10.27 8.51 -18.08
N PRO A 205 -11.00 9.42 -18.77
CA PRO A 205 -12.19 10.02 -18.22
C PRO A 205 -13.27 8.97 -17.98
N GLN A 206 -13.73 8.87 -16.73
CA GLN A 206 -14.72 7.90 -16.30
C GLN A 206 -16.08 8.24 -16.93
N LYS A 207 -16.65 7.32 -17.70
CA LYS A 207 -17.97 7.48 -18.31
C LYS A 207 -19.07 7.32 -17.25
N VAL A 208 -19.94 8.29 -17.13
CA VAL A 208 -21.11 8.29 -16.24
C VAL A 208 -22.37 8.15 -17.10
N THR A 209 -23.35 7.38 -16.62
CA THR A 209 -24.66 7.25 -17.30
C THR A 209 -25.70 8.05 -16.54
N VAL A 210 -26.41 8.93 -17.23
CA VAL A 210 -27.56 9.67 -16.70
C VAL A 210 -28.85 9.21 -17.38
N THR A 211 -29.95 9.21 -16.62
CA THR A 211 -31.29 8.91 -17.13
C THR A 211 -31.99 10.22 -17.45
N CYS A 212 -32.44 10.35 -18.70
CA CYS A 212 -33.16 11.52 -19.21
C CYS A 212 -34.60 11.14 -19.50
N VAL A 213 -35.57 11.99 -19.13
CA VAL A 213 -37.00 11.73 -19.32
C VAL A 213 -37.69 12.87 -20.07
N LYS A 214 -38.66 12.51 -20.91
CA LYS A 214 -39.58 13.43 -21.58
C LYS A 214 -40.97 12.80 -21.64
N GLY A 215 -41.85 13.19 -20.73
CA GLY A 215 -43.12 12.52 -20.51
C GLY A 215 -42.93 11.06 -20.12
N LYS A 216 -43.46 10.14 -20.91
CA LYS A 216 -43.28 8.67 -20.72
C LYS A 216 -42.00 8.11 -21.38
N LEU A 217 -41.25 8.90 -22.10
CA LEU A 217 -40.04 8.47 -22.79
C LEU A 217 -38.83 8.56 -21.86
N VAL A 218 -38.03 7.47 -21.80
CA VAL A 218 -36.83 7.38 -21.02
C VAL A 218 -35.62 7.10 -21.91
N LYS A 219 -34.55 7.88 -21.77
CA LYS A 219 -33.28 7.67 -22.48
C LYS A 219 -32.12 7.62 -21.49
N LYS A 220 -31.20 6.68 -21.69
CA LYS A 220 -29.92 6.64 -20.95
C LYS A 220 -28.83 7.26 -21.82
N VAL A 221 -28.08 8.21 -21.27
CA VAL A 221 -26.95 8.88 -21.95
C VAL A 221 -25.69 8.60 -21.13
N THR A 222 -24.67 8.04 -21.80
CA THR A 222 -23.38 7.71 -21.17
C THR A 222 -22.28 8.55 -21.79
N GLY A 223 -21.47 9.20 -20.97
CA GLY A 223 -20.35 10.02 -21.41
C GLY A 223 -19.52 10.52 -20.24
N THR A 224 -18.47 11.27 -20.51
CA THR A 224 -17.63 11.89 -19.47
C THR A 224 -18.30 13.09 -18.80
N LYS A 225 -19.18 13.78 -19.53
CA LYS A 225 -20.11 14.81 -19.05
C LYS A 225 -21.44 14.64 -19.80
N PRO A 226 -22.25 13.61 -19.43
CA PRO A 226 -23.46 13.32 -20.18
C PRO A 226 -24.54 14.38 -19.91
N GLU A 227 -25.03 14.99 -20.97
CA GLU A 227 -26.13 15.94 -20.94
C GLU A 227 -27.38 15.33 -21.61
N CYS A 228 -28.54 15.69 -21.08
CA CYS A 228 -29.78 15.22 -21.67
C CYS A 228 -30.05 15.91 -23.00
N PRO A 229 -30.53 15.17 -24.03
CA PRO A 229 -30.92 15.75 -25.30
C PRO A 229 -31.99 16.84 -25.14
N LYS A 230 -32.05 17.77 -26.11
CA LYS A 230 -33.02 18.86 -26.11
C LYS A 230 -34.45 18.35 -25.89
N GLY A 231 -35.10 18.88 -24.87
CA GLY A 231 -36.46 18.51 -24.50
C GLY A 231 -36.58 17.34 -23.53
N TYR A 232 -35.45 16.79 -23.00
CA TYR A 232 -35.42 15.85 -21.91
C TYR A 232 -34.86 16.49 -20.63
N THR A 233 -35.37 16.07 -19.50
CA THR A 233 -34.85 16.48 -18.15
C THR A 233 -34.15 15.31 -17.50
N ARG A 234 -33.13 15.60 -16.72
CA ARG A 234 -32.42 14.58 -15.92
C ARG A 234 -33.30 14.12 -14.76
N LYS A 235 -33.40 12.80 -14.57
CA LYS A 235 -34.13 12.18 -13.47
C LYS A 235 -33.15 11.87 -12.34
#